data_0dfa401b50a987141fd4d0b34378aa12
#
_entry.id   0dfa401b50a987141fd4d0b34378aa12
#
_cell.length_a   1.000
_cell.length_b   1.000
_cell.length_c   1.000
_cell.angle_alpha   90.00
_cell.angle_beta   90.00
_cell.angle_gamma   90.00
#
_symmetry.space_group_name_H-M   'P 1'
#
loop_
_entity.id
_entity.type
_entity.pdbx_description
1 polymer ?
#
loop_
_entity_poly.entity_id
_entity_poly.type
_entity_poly.pdbx_seq_one_letter_code
_entity_poly.pdbx_strand_id
1 'polypeptide(L)'
;MVRNLRAVGAIVVGKTVTAELAMAHPGPTRNPWDLSRTSGGSSMGSAAAVAAGVVPLAIGSQTNGSVIRPAAFCGVVGFKPSFGRLSRDGMFVTSETLDQVGGFARSVRDVATLAAAMAGEPVERWWSDDRTPPKLAALRTGEWEHADDAVQKRFQADVDRLAAAGYPIAWPAPPPGLDDAQRVLRTIMLYEEARAMERDLRGRETLVSEIVRSHLADGAAIKDDFYREALRARQRLAEAFAPWATPYDAILTPATVGEAPTPETTGDPRFCTRWSLFGAPAIVIPSGLGPGRLPLGLQLVAAPGDDRRLLAAAAWCEVTLPPIGRPPL
;
A
#
# COMPACT_ATOMS: atom_id res chain seq x y z
N MET A 1 8.82 14.33 8.57
CA MET A 1 9.58 13.17 8.07
C MET A 1 10.92 13.54 7.40
N VAL A 2 11.00 14.32 6.32
CA VAL A 2 12.29 14.67 5.65
C VAL A 2 13.31 15.29 6.60
N ARG A 3 12.87 16.15 7.54
CA ARG A 3 13.75 16.70 8.58
C ARG A 3 14.40 15.61 9.41
N ASN A 4 13.64 14.59 9.83
CA ASN A 4 14.13 13.47 10.63
C ASN A 4 15.17 12.64 9.84
N LEU A 5 14.88 12.34 8.56
CA LEU A 5 15.85 11.65 7.70
C LEU A 5 17.17 12.41 7.57
N ARG A 6 17.11 13.73 7.35
CA ARG A 6 18.34 14.55 7.29
C ARG A 6 19.08 14.59 8.63
N ALA A 7 18.35 14.55 9.75
CA ALA A 7 18.96 14.55 11.08
C ALA A 7 19.79 13.27 11.37
N VAL A 8 19.43 12.15 10.76
CA VAL A 8 20.17 10.89 10.85
C VAL A 8 21.19 10.69 9.70
N GLY A 9 21.47 11.74 8.92
CA GLY A 9 22.49 11.73 7.88
C GLY A 9 22.02 11.22 6.51
N ALA A 10 20.71 11.03 6.28
CA ALA A 10 20.22 10.62 4.99
C ALA A 10 20.41 11.73 3.93
N ILE A 11 20.87 11.32 2.75
CA ILE A 11 21.07 12.20 1.59
C ILE A 11 19.81 12.15 0.73
N VAL A 12 19.17 13.31 0.55
CA VAL A 12 18.02 13.44 -0.36
C VAL A 12 18.54 13.62 -1.78
N VAL A 13 18.40 12.59 -2.60
CA VAL A 13 18.91 12.57 -3.99
C VAL A 13 17.98 13.35 -4.94
N GLY A 14 16.68 13.35 -4.69
CA GLY A 14 15.72 14.04 -5.54
C GLY A 14 14.26 13.81 -5.15
N LYS A 15 13.35 14.33 -5.96
CA LYS A 15 11.91 14.09 -5.88
C LYS A 15 11.47 13.22 -7.06
N THR A 16 10.78 12.15 -6.77
CA THR A 16 10.26 11.23 -7.79
C THR A 16 8.92 11.72 -8.37
N VAL A 17 8.59 11.21 -9.55
CA VAL A 17 7.29 11.44 -10.19
C VAL A 17 6.17 10.79 -9.38
N THR A 18 5.05 11.50 -9.23
CA THR A 18 3.79 10.96 -8.72
C THR A 18 2.75 10.96 -9.83
N ALA A 19 1.69 10.17 -9.71
CA ALA A 19 0.46 10.41 -10.45
C ALA A 19 -0.02 11.85 -10.19
N GLU A 20 -0.76 12.44 -11.11
CA GLU A 20 -1.22 13.82 -11.03
C GLU A 20 -1.99 14.08 -9.73
N LEU A 21 -1.54 15.04 -8.93
CA LEU A 21 -2.08 15.40 -7.61
C LEU A 21 -2.22 14.19 -6.66
N ALA A 22 -1.41 13.14 -6.84
CA ALA A 22 -1.49 11.86 -6.15
C ALA A 22 -2.80 11.08 -6.40
N MET A 23 -3.59 11.43 -7.41
CA MET A 23 -4.87 10.83 -7.78
C MET A 23 -4.72 9.72 -8.86
N ALA A 24 -5.67 9.63 -9.79
CA ALA A 24 -5.79 8.51 -10.71
C ALA A 24 -5.00 8.65 -12.02
N HIS A 25 -4.70 9.88 -12.48
CA HIS A 25 -4.03 10.10 -13.76
C HIS A 25 -2.54 9.77 -13.68
N PRO A 26 -2.03 8.74 -14.42
CA PRO A 26 -0.64 8.32 -14.31
C PRO A 26 0.32 9.35 -14.90
N GLY A 27 1.52 9.42 -14.30
CA GLY A 27 2.65 10.18 -14.85
C GLY A 27 3.47 9.39 -15.88
N PRO A 28 4.59 9.95 -16.37
CA PRO A 28 5.40 9.34 -17.42
C PRO A 28 6.26 8.15 -16.96
N THR A 29 6.36 7.87 -15.67
CA THR A 29 7.21 6.77 -15.16
C THR A 29 6.68 5.42 -15.64
N ARG A 30 7.59 4.57 -16.09
CA ARG A 30 7.31 3.22 -16.56
C ARG A 30 7.84 2.17 -15.60
N ASN A 31 7.35 0.94 -15.73
CA ASN A 31 7.79 -0.17 -14.90
C ASN A 31 9.19 -0.63 -15.32
N PRO A 32 10.18 -0.71 -14.39
CA PRO A 32 11.52 -1.19 -14.71
C PRO A 32 11.60 -2.63 -15.25
N TRP A 33 10.59 -3.45 -15.01
CA TRP A 33 10.51 -4.82 -15.52
C TRP A 33 10.05 -4.87 -16.99
N ASP A 34 9.23 -3.92 -17.41
CA ASP A 34 8.74 -3.77 -18.78
C ASP A 34 8.27 -2.32 -18.98
N LEU A 35 8.97 -1.57 -19.83
CA LEU A 35 8.67 -0.16 -20.09
C LEU A 35 7.33 0.08 -20.80
N SER A 36 6.67 -0.96 -21.32
CA SER A 36 5.31 -0.90 -21.84
C SER A 36 4.23 -1.01 -20.75
N ARG A 37 4.63 -1.14 -19.48
CA ARG A 37 3.75 -1.34 -18.34
C ARG A 37 3.82 -0.17 -17.35
N THR A 38 2.73 0.00 -16.59
CA THR A 38 2.71 0.96 -15.48
C THR A 38 3.63 0.53 -14.34
N SER A 39 4.28 1.49 -13.70
CA SER A 39 4.93 1.25 -12.40
C SER A 39 3.93 1.24 -11.22
N GLY A 40 2.62 1.37 -11.51
CA GLY A 40 1.60 1.61 -10.52
C GLY A 40 1.54 3.08 -10.09
N GLY A 41 0.80 3.37 -9.04
CA GLY A 41 0.66 4.73 -8.53
C GLY A 41 -0.13 4.78 -7.22
N SER A 42 -0.20 5.98 -6.63
CA SER A 42 0.33 7.27 -7.11
C SER A 42 1.85 7.46 -6.87
N SER A 43 2.51 6.71 -5.98
CA SER A 43 3.97 6.82 -5.72
C SER A 43 4.81 6.10 -6.79
N MET A 44 4.51 6.32 -8.07
CA MET A 44 5.04 5.56 -9.18
C MET A 44 6.56 5.67 -9.35
N GLY A 45 7.10 6.86 -9.29
CA GLY A 45 8.55 7.10 -9.41
C GLY A 45 9.34 6.57 -8.23
N SER A 46 8.77 6.53 -7.02
CA SER A 46 9.42 6.01 -5.82
C SER A 46 9.64 4.50 -5.91
N ALA A 47 8.60 3.75 -6.28
CA ALA A 47 8.72 2.31 -6.49
C ALA A 47 9.68 1.97 -7.62
N ALA A 48 9.57 2.66 -8.76
CA ALA A 48 10.43 2.45 -9.93
C ALA A 48 11.92 2.75 -9.62
N ALA A 49 12.22 3.83 -8.90
CA ALA A 49 13.59 4.20 -8.55
C ALA A 49 14.28 3.17 -7.64
N VAL A 50 13.53 2.59 -6.68
CA VAL A 50 14.05 1.51 -5.82
C VAL A 50 14.23 0.22 -6.61
N ALA A 51 13.28 -0.14 -7.47
CA ALA A 51 13.35 -1.33 -8.32
C ALA A 51 14.52 -1.27 -9.31
N ALA A 52 14.72 -0.12 -9.95
CA ALA A 52 15.83 0.12 -10.87
C ALA A 52 17.20 0.27 -10.17
N GLY A 53 17.24 0.27 -8.84
CA GLY A 53 18.50 0.42 -8.10
C GLY A 53 19.07 1.85 -8.08
N VAL A 54 18.31 2.85 -8.54
CA VAL A 54 18.74 4.26 -8.52
C VAL A 54 18.95 4.75 -7.10
N VAL A 55 18.07 4.35 -6.18
CA VAL A 55 18.21 4.62 -4.74
C VAL A 55 17.89 3.36 -3.94
N PRO A 56 18.46 3.20 -2.73
CA PRO A 56 18.11 2.09 -1.84
C PRO A 56 16.73 2.24 -1.21
N LEU A 57 16.30 3.47 -0.95
CA LEU A 57 15.10 3.82 -0.18
C LEU A 57 14.34 4.95 -0.87
N ALA A 58 13.02 4.92 -0.80
CA ALA A 58 12.19 6.02 -1.27
C ALA A 58 10.97 6.22 -0.36
N ILE A 59 10.47 7.46 -0.27
CA ILE A 59 9.24 7.81 0.44
C ILE A 59 8.07 7.76 -0.53
N GLY A 60 6.90 7.40 -0.03
CA GLY A 60 5.62 7.52 -0.71
C GLY A 60 4.49 7.87 0.23
N SER A 61 3.29 7.96 -0.32
CA SER A 61 2.06 8.13 0.45
C SER A 61 0.97 7.23 -0.10
N GLN A 62 0.00 6.93 0.74
CA GLN A 62 -1.13 6.10 0.37
C GLN A 62 -2.43 6.61 0.97
N THR A 63 -3.39 6.89 0.12
CA THR A 63 -4.79 7.12 0.45
C THR A 63 -5.56 5.80 0.35
N ASN A 64 -5.40 5.10 -0.77
CA ASN A 64 -6.03 3.81 -1.07
C ASN A 64 -5.00 2.68 -1.24
N GLY A 65 -4.24 2.67 -2.34
CA GLY A 65 -3.27 1.62 -2.66
C GLY A 65 -1.90 2.15 -3.11
N SER A 66 -1.59 3.41 -2.88
CA SER A 66 -0.51 4.16 -3.56
C SER A 66 0.93 3.87 -3.08
N VAL A 67 1.12 2.98 -2.11
CA VAL A 67 2.42 2.41 -1.71
C VAL A 67 2.45 0.92 -2.04
N ILE A 68 1.44 0.18 -1.59
CA ILE A 68 1.40 -1.29 -1.73
C ILE A 68 1.34 -1.71 -3.20
N ARG A 69 0.45 -1.09 -3.99
CA ARG A 69 0.27 -1.44 -5.41
C ARG A 69 1.50 -1.17 -6.27
N PRO A 70 2.11 0.04 -6.28
CA PRO A 70 3.33 0.27 -7.07
C PRO A 70 4.51 -0.57 -6.58
N ALA A 71 4.62 -0.89 -5.28
CA ALA A 71 5.64 -1.80 -4.79
C ALA A 71 5.45 -3.22 -5.35
N ALA A 72 4.22 -3.74 -5.36
CA ALA A 72 3.90 -5.05 -5.94
C ALA A 72 4.26 -5.09 -7.44
N PHE A 73 3.84 -4.08 -8.21
CA PHE A 73 4.11 -4.03 -9.65
C PHE A 73 5.59 -3.87 -10.00
N CYS A 74 6.35 -3.16 -9.16
CA CYS A 74 7.79 -2.96 -9.38
C CYS A 74 8.67 -4.04 -8.72
N GLY A 75 8.09 -4.99 -7.98
CA GLY A 75 8.83 -6.08 -7.36
C GLY A 75 9.76 -5.60 -6.23
N VAL A 76 9.30 -4.66 -5.42
CA VAL A 76 10.01 -4.14 -4.24
C VAL A 76 9.14 -4.27 -3.00
N VAL A 77 9.77 -4.12 -1.83
CA VAL A 77 9.03 -4.03 -0.57
C VAL A 77 8.43 -2.65 -0.44
N GLY A 78 7.11 -2.59 -0.19
CA GLY A 78 6.39 -1.37 0.12
C GLY A 78 5.72 -1.47 1.47
N PHE A 79 5.93 -0.50 2.34
CA PHE A 79 5.37 -0.48 3.69
C PHE A 79 4.56 0.79 3.94
N LYS A 80 3.33 0.62 4.36
CA LYS A 80 2.42 1.63 4.85
C LYS A 80 2.16 1.36 6.33
N PRO A 81 2.72 2.15 7.25
CA PRO A 81 2.48 2.01 8.68
C PRO A 81 1.02 2.24 9.08
N SER A 82 0.68 2.00 10.31
CA SER A 82 -0.59 2.37 10.93
C SER A 82 -0.89 3.87 10.73
N PHE A 83 -2.16 4.22 10.56
CA PHE A 83 -2.59 5.62 10.42
C PHE A 83 -2.10 6.45 11.61
N GLY A 84 -1.52 7.62 11.31
CA GLY A 84 -0.98 8.53 12.32
C GLY A 84 0.37 8.12 12.91
N ARG A 85 0.94 6.96 12.56
CA ARG A 85 2.23 6.48 13.07
C ARG A 85 3.41 7.31 12.56
N LEU A 86 3.31 7.82 11.34
CA LEU A 86 4.24 8.79 10.76
C LEU A 86 3.57 10.15 10.60
N SER A 87 4.29 11.23 10.97
CA SER A 87 3.79 12.61 10.78
C SER A 87 3.58 12.92 9.31
N ARG A 88 2.47 13.60 9.02
CA ARG A 88 2.14 14.14 7.70
C ARG A 88 2.61 15.59 7.51
N ASP A 89 3.33 16.17 8.48
CA ASP A 89 3.81 17.55 8.41
C ASP A 89 4.63 17.80 7.14
N GLY A 90 4.22 18.79 6.36
CA GLY A 90 4.81 19.14 5.06
C GLY A 90 4.43 18.21 3.91
N MET A 91 3.50 17.28 4.11
CA MET A 91 2.87 16.51 3.04
C MET A 91 1.71 17.30 2.47
N PHE A 92 1.50 17.21 1.15
CA PHE A 92 0.28 17.68 0.52
C PHE A 92 -0.83 16.65 0.79
N VAL A 93 -1.71 16.97 1.73
CA VAL A 93 -2.80 16.10 2.17
C VAL A 93 -4.03 16.36 1.32
N THR A 94 -4.55 15.33 0.68
CA THR A 94 -5.77 15.37 -0.13
C THR A 94 -6.96 14.73 0.59
N SER A 95 -6.69 13.80 1.50
CA SER A 95 -7.69 13.18 2.37
C SER A 95 -7.21 13.15 3.82
N GLU A 96 -7.83 13.95 4.67
CA GLU A 96 -7.48 14.01 6.10
C GLU A 96 -7.70 12.69 6.82
N THR A 97 -8.71 11.95 6.41
CA THR A 97 -9.11 10.68 7.02
C THR A 97 -8.25 9.50 6.58
N LEU A 98 -7.69 9.53 5.36
CA LEU A 98 -7.11 8.36 4.72
C LEU A 98 -5.62 8.48 4.43
N ASP A 99 -5.10 9.68 4.17
CA ASP A 99 -3.71 9.85 3.72
C ASP A 99 -2.69 9.41 4.77
N GLN A 100 -1.76 8.56 4.36
CA GLN A 100 -0.71 8.01 5.20
C GLN A 100 0.64 8.06 4.47
N VAL A 101 1.70 8.30 5.24
CA VAL A 101 3.07 8.19 4.73
C VAL A 101 3.50 6.73 4.74
N GLY A 102 4.25 6.33 3.73
CA GLY A 102 4.88 5.04 3.64
C GLY A 102 6.23 5.10 2.95
N GLY A 103 6.82 3.95 2.66
CA GLY A 103 8.13 3.88 2.04
C GLY A 103 8.36 2.61 1.25
N PHE A 104 9.46 2.63 0.49
CA PHE A 104 9.90 1.57 -0.40
C PHE A 104 11.36 1.21 -0.12
N ALA A 105 11.66 -0.07 -0.18
CA ALA A 105 13.01 -0.61 -0.07
C ALA A 105 13.12 -1.93 -0.84
N ARG A 106 14.31 -2.54 -0.86
CA ARG A 106 14.51 -3.87 -1.44
C ARG A 106 14.41 -5.01 -0.42
N SER A 107 14.34 -4.68 0.89
CA SER A 107 14.12 -5.66 1.95
C SER A 107 13.19 -5.12 3.03
N VAL A 108 12.57 -6.03 3.79
CA VAL A 108 11.73 -5.68 4.95
C VAL A 108 12.54 -4.93 6.01
N ARG A 109 13.79 -5.32 6.25
CA ARG A 109 14.67 -4.64 7.21
C ARG A 109 14.95 -3.19 6.81
N ASP A 110 15.23 -2.96 5.53
CA ASP A 110 15.51 -1.61 5.02
C ASP A 110 14.31 -0.70 5.13
N VAL A 111 13.09 -1.20 4.83
CA VAL A 111 11.88 -0.38 4.95
C VAL A 111 11.53 -0.10 6.41
N ALA A 112 11.81 -1.04 7.34
CA ALA A 112 11.67 -0.80 8.77
C ALA A 112 12.65 0.28 9.27
N THR A 113 13.89 0.25 8.79
CA THR A 113 14.92 1.28 9.07
C THR A 113 14.49 2.64 8.53
N LEU A 114 13.92 2.69 7.32
CA LEU A 114 13.36 3.92 6.74
C LEU A 114 12.21 4.47 7.59
N ALA A 115 11.28 3.61 8.02
CA ALA A 115 10.15 4.00 8.86
C ALA A 115 10.62 4.57 10.22
N ALA A 116 11.57 3.92 10.87
CA ALA A 116 12.18 4.40 12.12
C ALA A 116 12.81 5.79 11.93
N ALA A 117 13.61 5.97 10.89
CA ALA A 117 14.25 7.24 10.58
C ALA A 117 13.22 8.36 10.24
N MET A 118 12.14 8.03 9.50
CA MET A 118 11.05 8.98 9.24
C MET A 118 10.32 9.39 10.51
N ALA A 119 10.12 8.46 11.44
CA ALA A 119 9.50 8.73 12.74
C ALA A 119 10.42 9.52 13.67
N GLY A 120 11.73 9.50 13.46
CA GLY A 120 12.72 10.03 14.40
C GLY A 120 12.86 9.13 15.63
N GLU A 121 12.70 7.83 15.47
CA GLU A 121 12.73 6.83 16.53
C GLU A 121 13.88 5.84 16.32
N PRO A 122 14.34 5.17 17.38
CA PRO A 122 15.29 4.07 17.27
C PRO A 122 14.67 2.89 16.50
N VAL A 123 15.50 2.18 15.73
CA VAL A 123 15.02 1.08 14.86
C VAL A 123 14.40 -0.07 15.65
N GLU A 124 14.77 -0.26 16.89
CA GLU A 124 14.26 -1.30 17.79
C GLU A 124 12.76 -1.14 18.10
N ARG A 125 12.18 0.05 17.89
CA ARG A 125 10.73 0.28 17.98
C ARG A 125 9.96 -0.25 16.77
N TRP A 126 10.66 -0.48 15.64
CA TRP A 126 10.09 -0.91 14.37
C TRP A 126 10.55 -2.32 14.01
N TRP A 127 11.72 -2.74 14.47
CA TRP A 127 12.34 -4.02 14.15
C TRP A 127 12.51 -4.89 15.38
N SER A 128 12.41 -6.21 15.19
CA SER A 128 12.71 -7.21 16.21
C SER A 128 13.50 -8.34 15.54
N ASP A 129 14.56 -8.75 16.21
CA ASP A 129 15.30 -9.97 15.87
C ASP A 129 14.67 -11.22 16.51
N ASP A 130 13.44 -11.11 17.01
CA ASP A 130 12.69 -12.25 17.55
C ASP A 130 12.52 -13.30 16.45
N ARG A 131 12.87 -14.54 16.78
CA ARG A 131 12.80 -15.68 15.87
C ARG A 131 11.63 -16.61 16.14
N THR A 132 10.65 -16.17 16.89
CA THR A 132 9.39 -16.91 17.08
C THR A 132 8.63 -16.95 15.76
N PRO A 133 8.26 -18.13 15.23
CA PRO A 133 7.48 -18.22 14.01
C PRO A 133 6.15 -17.46 14.14
N PRO A 134 5.80 -16.60 13.17
CA PRO A 134 4.58 -15.79 13.27
C PRO A 134 3.31 -16.65 13.11
N LYS A 135 2.26 -16.27 13.81
CA LYS A 135 0.90 -16.79 13.59
C LYS A 135 0.27 -16.04 12.43
N LEU A 136 0.03 -16.74 11.34
CA LEU A 136 -0.50 -16.15 10.12
C LEU A 136 -1.97 -16.53 9.90
N ALA A 137 -2.74 -15.61 9.29
CA ALA A 137 -4.04 -15.91 8.73
C ALA A 137 -4.02 -15.66 7.22
N ALA A 138 -4.57 -16.56 6.42
CA ALA A 138 -4.79 -16.34 5.00
C ALA A 138 -6.25 -15.94 4.79
N LEU A 139 -6.49 -14.88 4.02
CA LEU A 139 -7.82 -14.34 3.80
C LEU A 139 -8.13 -14.15 2.32
N ARG A 140 -9.19 -14.81 1.86
CA ARG A 140 -9.87 -14.51 0.60
C ARG A 140 -11.01 -13.56 0.91
N THR A 141 -10.86 -12.31 0.50
CA THR A 141 -11.92 -11.29 0.67
C THR A 141 -12.96 -11.40 -0.45
N GLY A 142 -14.09 -10.68 -0.37
CA GLY A 142 -15.07 -10.59 -1.44
C GLY A 142 -14.50 -10.12 -2.80
N GLU A 143 -13.29 -9.52 -2.78
CA GLU A 143 -12.57 -9.11 -3.99
C GLU A 143 -11.84 -10.27 -4.71
N TRP A 144 -11.84 -11.46 -4.12
CA TRP A 144 -11.11 -12.64 -4.64
C TRP A 144 -11.43 -12.95 -6.10
N GLU A 145 -12.70 -12.85 -6.49
CA GLU A 145 -13.18 -13.10 -7.85
C GLU A 145 -12.63 -12.10 -8.89
N HIS A 146 -12.06 -10.99 -8.44
CA HIS A 146 -11.42 -10.00 -9.30
C HIS A 146 -9.92 -10.24 -9.50
N ALA A 147 -9.32 -11.13 -8.72
CA ALA A 147 -7.94 -11.53 -8.95
C ALA A 147 -7.87 -12.44 -10.18
N ASP A 148 -6.90 -12.18 -11.06
CA ASP A 148 -6.66 -13.11 -12.17
C ASP A 148 -6.10 -14.46 -11.69
N ASP A 149 -6.15 -15.46 -12.55
CA ASP A 149 -5.68 -16.81 -12.26
C ASP A 149 -4.23 -16.86 -11.77
N ALA A 150 -3.38 -15.97 -12.27
CA ALA A 150 -1.97 -15.93 -11.90
C ALA A 150 -1.80 -15.46 -10.46
N VAL A 151 -2.54 -14.45 -10.04
CA VAL A 151 -2.55 -13.94 -8.65
C VAL A 151 -3.14 -14.97 -7.71
N GLN A 152 -4.28 -15.62 -8.09
CA GLN A 152 -4.90 -16.64 -7.25
C GLN A 152 -3.97 -17.84 -7.04
N LYS A 153 -3.33 -18.35 -8.11
CA LYS A 153 -2.35 -19.44 -8.05
C LYS A 153 -1.11 -19.05 -7.26
N ARG A 154 -0.60 -17.82 -7.45
CA ARG A 154 0.56 -17.32 -6.72
C ARG A 154 0.26 -17.22 -5.22
N PHE A 155 -0.85 -16.63 -4.85
CA PHE A 155 -1.27 -16.51 -3.45
C PHE A 155 -1.38 -17.89 -2.77
N GLN A 156 -2.04 -18.85 -3.43
CA GLN A 156 -2.14 -20.21 -2.88
C GLN A 156 -0.75 -20.85 -2.71
N ALA A 157 0.12 -20.75 -3.73
CA ALA A 157 1.47 -21.28 -3.66
C ALA A 157 2.33 -20.63 -2.56
N ASP A 158 2.14 -19.32 -2.29
CA ASP A 158 2.83 -18.62 -1.21
C ASP A 158 2.36 -19.14 0.16
N VAL A 159 1.04 -19.28 0.35
CA VAL A 159 0.47 -19.85 1.58
C VAL A 159 0.95 -21.28 1.80
N ASP A 160 0.91 -22.13 0.77
CA ASP A 160 1.36 -23.52 0.86
C ASP A 160 2.87 -23.61 1.22
N ARG A 161 3.69 -22.74 0.64
CA ARG A 161 5.13 -22.67 0.94
C ARG A 161 5.39 -22.26 2.38
N LEU A 162 4.68 -21.24 2.86
CA LEU A 162 4.77 -20.79 4.27
C LEU A 162 4.32 -21.91 5.21
N ALA A 163 3.20 -22.58 4.92
CA ALA A 163 2.71 -23.71 5.70
C ALA A 163 3.73 -24.86 5.73
N ALA A 164 4.34 -25.18 4.59
CA ALA A 164 5.38 -26.21 4.49
C ALA A 164 6.67 -25.85 5.27
N ALA A 165 6.94 -24.57 5.46
CA ALA A 165 8.03 -24.10 6.31
C ALA A 165 7.70 -24.13 7.82
N GLY A 166 6.51 -24.63 8.19
CA GLY A 166 6.09 -24.82 9.58
C GLY A 166 5.38 -23.62 10.22
N TYR A 167 4.91 -22.65 9.42
CA TYR A 167 4.15 -21.53 9.96
C TYR A 167 2.69 -21.92 10.24
N PRO A 168 2.16 -21.64 11.44
CA PRO A 168 0.74 -21.82 11.70
C PRO A 168 -0.09 -20.84 10.85
N ILE A 169 -0.87 -21.37 9.90
CA ILE A 169 -1.72 -20.55 9.03
C ILE A 169 -3.19 -20.92 9.24
N ALA A 170 -3.99 -19.96 9.71
CA ALA A 170 -5.42 -20.09 9.83
C ALA A 170 -6.14 -19.56 8.58
N TRP A 171 -7.38 -20.03 8.34
CA TRP A 171 -8.29 -19.50 7.32
C TRP A 171 -9.58 -19.03 8.01
N PRO A 172 -9.55 -17.91 8.75
CA PRO A 172 -10.73 -17.42 9.44
C PRO A 172 -11.77 -16.87 8.47
N ALA A 173 -13.04 -16.94 8.85
CA ALA A 173 -14.07 -16.15 8.18
C ALA A 173 -13.78 -14.65 8.34
N PRO A 174 -13.99 -13.82 7.31
CA PRO A 174 -13.78 -12.39 7.40
C PRO A 174 -14.71 -11.74 8.45
N PRO A 175 -14.30 -10.64 9.07
CA PRO A 175 -15.20 -9.91 9.96
C PRO A 175 -16.42 -9.37 9.20
N PRO A 176 -17.58 -9.22 9.86
CA PRO A 176 -18.79 -8.74 9.22
C PRO A 176 -18.60 -7.35 8.56
N GLY A 177 -19.21 -7.15 7.40
CA GLY A 177 -19.24 -5.87 6.70
C GLY A 177 -17.96 -5.53 5.92
N LEU A 178 -16.97 -6.43 5.87
CA LEU A 178 -15.70 -6.17 5.17
C LEU A 178 -15.89 -5.76 3.71
N ASP A 179 -16.94 -6.22 3.05
CA ASP A 179 -17.22 -5.94 1.62
C ASP A 179 -17.71 -4.51 1.37
N ASP A 180 -18.25 -3.81 2.40
CA ASP A 180 -18.62 -2.41 2.30
C ASP A 180 -17.41 -1.45 2.18
N ALA A 181 -16.21 -1.92 2.48
CA ALA A 181 -15.02 -1.08 2.56
C ALA A 181 -14.71 -0.31 1.27
N GLN A 182 -14.95 -0.91 0.10
CA GLN A 182 -14.73 -0.26 -1.20
C GLN A 182 -15.60 1.00 -1.35
N ARG A 183 -16.89 0.85 -1.12
CA ARG A 183 -17.86 1.94 -1.20
C ARG A 183 -17.56 3.03 -0.18
N VAL A 184 -17.30 2.65 1.07
CA VAL A 184 -17.03 3.57 2.18
C VAL A 184 -15.76 4.38 1.92
N LEU A 185 -14.65 3.72 1.56
CA LEU A 185 -13.40 4.42 1.24
C LEU A 185 -13.58 5.38 0.07
N ARG A 186 -14.20 4.92 -1.03
CA ARG A 186 -14.41 5.75 -2.22
C ARG A 186 -15.20 7.01 -1.88
N THR A 187 -16.27 6.90 -1.06
CA THR A 187 -17.07 8.04 -0.64
C THR A 187 -16.25 9.05 0.15
N ILE A 188 -15.46 8.60 1.13
CA ILE A 188 -14.61 9.47 1.95
C ILE A 188 -13.54 10.13 1.09
N MET A 189 -12.81 9.33 0.30
CA MET A 189 -11.70 9.78 -0.54
C MET A 189 -12.15 10.87 -1.53
N LEU A 190 -13.16 10.59 -2.33
CA LEU A 190 -13.66 11.54 -3.33
C LEU A 190 -14.16 12.84 -2.69
N TYR A 191 -14.92 12.73 -1.59
CA TYR A 191 -15.45 13.90 -0.89
C TYR A 191 -14.32 14.80 -0.36
N GLU A 192 -13.32 14.22 0.30
CA GLU A 192 -12.22 14.97 0.90
C GLU A 192 -11.28 15.56 -0.16
N GLU A 193 -10.93 14.79 -1.20
CA GLU A 193 -10.09 15.25 -2.32
C GLU A 193 -10.71 16.44 -3.06
N ALA A 194 -12.02 16.40 -3.34
CA ALA A 194 -12.71 17.51 -3.99
C ALA A 194 -12.61 18.80 -3.16
N ARG A 195 -12.79 18.72 -1.85
CA ARG A 195 -12.73 19.88 -0.97
C ARG A 195 -11.30 20.37 -0.71
N ALA A 196 -10.34 19.46 -0.62
CA ALA A 196 -8.93 19.84 -0.50
C ALA A 196 -8.45 20.63 -1.72
N MET A 197 -8.96 20.27 -2.92
CA MET A 197 -8.56 20.91 -4.18
C MET A 197 -9.37 22.16 -4.54
N GLU A 198 -10.56 22.36 -3.95
CA GLU A 198 -11.47 23.42 -4.33
C GLU A 198 -10.82 24.80 -4.37
N ARG A 199 -10.07 25.15 -3.33
CA ARG A 199 -9.41 26.46 -3.24
C ARG A 199 -8.29 26.60 -4.28
N ASP A 200 -7.45 25.60 -4.41
CA ASP A 200 -6.20 25.68 -5.15
C ASP A 200 -6.42 25.55 -6.68
N LEU A 201 -7.53 24.90 -7.07
CA LEU A 201 -7.92 24.76 -8.48
C LEU A 201 -8.97 25.75 -8.97
N ARG A 202 -9.55 26.59 -8.09
CA ARG A 202 -10.56 27.58 -8.49
C ARG A 202 -10.02 28.50 -9.60
N GLY A 203 -10.66 28.48 -10.76
CA GLY A 203 -10.23 29.21 -11.96
C GLY A 203 -8.98 28.62 -12.64
N ARG A 204 -8.57 27.40 -12.28
CA ARG A 204 -7.41 26.68 -12.83
C ARG A 204 -7.76 25.25 -13.23
N GLU A 205 -9.02 24.93 -13.36
CA GLU A 205 -9.54 23.58 -13.62
C GLU A 205 -9.00 23.02 -14.95
N THR A 206 -8.65 23.90 -15.89
CA THR A 206 -8.05 23.51 -17.17
C THR A 206 -6.59 23.07 -17.06
N LEU A 207 -5.92 23.32 -15.94
CA LEU A 207 -4.52 22.91 -15.71
C LEU A 207 -4.38 21.43 -15.33
N VAL A 208 -5.48 20.78 -14.99
CA VAL A 208 -5.49 19.35 -14.63
C VAL A 208 -6.17 18.51 -15.71
N SER A 209 -5.81 17.23 -15.76
CA SER A 209 -6.36 16.28 -16.73
C SER A 209 -7.87 16.09 -16.58
N GLU A 210 -8.51 15.60 -17.66
CA GLU A 210 -9.94 15.23 -17.66
C GLU A 210 -10.25 14.20 -16.57
N ILE A 211 -9.34 13.22 -16.38
CA ILE A 211 -9.47 12.19 -15.35
C ILE A 211 -9.56 12.82 -13.96
N VAL A 212 -8.69 13.78 -13.64
CA VAL A 212 -8.71 14.47 -12.36
C VAL A 212 -9.95 15.35 -12.23
N ARG A 213 -10.34 16.09 -13.28
CA ARG A 213 -11.57 16.89 -13.25
C ARG A 213 -12.81 16.06 -12.97
N SER A 214 -12.96 14.93 -13.67
CA SER A 214 -14.10 14.01 -13.46
C SER A 214 -14.10 13.46 -12.03
N HIS A 215 -12.94 13.06 -11.52
CA HIS A 215 -12.77 12.56 -10.16
C HIS A 215 -13.20 13.60 -9.10
N LEU A 216 -12.78 14.84 -9.26
CA LEU A 216 -13.15 15.94 -8.36
C LEU A 216 -14.62 16.32 -8.48
N ALA A 217 -15.19 16.27 -9.70
CA ALA A 217 -16.63 16.50 -9.90
C ALA A 217 -17.49 15.43 -9.22
N ASP A 218 -17.11 14.15 -9.32
CA ASP A 218 -17.75 13.05 -8.57
C ASP A 218 -17.73 13.35 -7.07
N GLY A 219 -16.59 13.80 -6.54
CA GLY A 219 -16.44 14.12 -5.12
C GLY A 219 -17.26 15.33 -4.69
N ALA A 220 -17.33 16.37 -5.52
CA ALA A 220 -18.14 17.57 -5.25
C ALA A 220 -19.64 17.27 -5.21
N ALA A 221 -20.10 16.26 -5.95
CA ALA A 221 -21.49 15.82 -5.96
C ALA A 221 -21.92 15.04 -4.70
N ILE A 222 -20.97 14.55 -3.90
CA ILE A 222 -21.28 13.81 -2.66
C ILE A 222 -21.79 14.79 -1.60
N LYS A 223 -23.00 14.51 -1.11
CA LYS A 223 -23.64 15.32 -0.04
C LYS A 223 -22.97 15.01 1.31
N ASP A 224 -22.98 16.00 2.20
CA ASP A 224 -22.40 15.92 3.54
C ASP A 224 -22.95 14.77 4.39
N ASP A 225 -24.26 14.46 4.23
CA ASP A 225 -24.88 13.35 4.98
C ASP A 225 -24.33 12.00 4.57
N PHE A 226 -24.07 11.77 3.28
CA PHE A 226 -23.44 10.55 2.80
C PHE A 226 -22.00 10.43 3.29
N TYR A 227 -21.26 11.54 3.29
CA TYR A 227 -19.90 11.56 3.85
C TYR A 227 -19.89 11.24 5.34
N ARG A 228 -20.77 11.90 6.14
CA ARG A 228 -20.91 11.60 7.57
C ARG A 228 -21.28 10.14 7.85
N GLU A 229 -22.17 9.56 7.04
CA GLU A 229 -22.51 8.14 7.18
C GLU A 229 -21.32 7.24 6.80
N ALA A 230 -20.56 7.59 5.77
CA ALA A 230 -19.33 6.86 5.41
C ALA A 230 -18.29 6.89 6.54
N LEU A 231 -18.13 8.02 7.24
CA LEU A 231 -17.25 8.11 8.42
C LEU A 231 -17.71 7.20 9.57
N ARG A 232 -19.03 7.16 9.86
CA ARG A 232 -19.58 6.24 10.87
C ARG A 232 -19.41 4.78 10.46
N ALA A 233 -19.60 4.47 9.18
CA ALA A 233 -19.38 3.13 8.64
C ALA A 233 -17.91 2.73 8.77
N ARG A 234 -16.97 3.61 8.43
CA ARG A 234 -15.52 3.40 8.63
C ARG A 234 -15.21 3.04 10.07
N GLN A 235 -15.76 3.78 11.02
CA GLN A 235 -15.54 3.53 12.43
C GLN A 235 -16.03 2.14 12.84
N ARG A 236 -17.27 1.77 12.51
CA ARG A 236 -17.83 0.44 12.78
C ARG A 236 -16.98 -0.68 12.18
N LEU A 237 -16.52 -0.51 10.95
CA LEU A 237 -15.69 -1.51 10.26
C LEU A 237 -14.31 -1.66 10.90
N ALA A 238 -13.68 -0.55 11.30
CA ALA A 238 -12.39 -0.58 12.00
C ALA A 238 -12.50 -1.22 13.40
N GLU A 239 -13.59 -0.94 14.13
CA GLU A 239 -13.89 -1.55 15.43
C GLU A 239 -14.16 -3.05 15.32
N ALA A 240 -14.74 -3.53 14.23
CA ALA A 240 -14.91 -4.97 13.98
C ALA A 240 -13.61 -5.65 13.54
N PHE A 241 -12.77 -4.96 12.76
CA PHE A 241 -11.53 -5.50 12.23
C PHE A 241 -10.45 -5.68 13.30
N ALA A 242 -10.23 -4.69 14.15
CA ALA A 242 -9.10 -4.67 15.09
C ALA A 242 -9.06 -5.91 16.01
N PRO A 243 -10.14 -6.27 16.75
CA PRO A 243 -10.15 -7.46 17.61
C PRO A 243 -10.06 -8.77 16.82
N TRP A 244 -10.62 -8.80 15.58
CA TRP A 244 -10.53 -9.97 14.72
C TRP A 244 -9.08 -10.20 14.22
N ALA A 245 -8.32 -9.15 13.96
CA ALA A 245 -6.95 -9.22 13.49
C ALA A 245 -5.93 -9.50 14.60
N THR A 246 -6.18 -9.05 15.83
CA THR A 246 -5.26 -9.12 16.99
C THR A 246 -4.66 -10.51 17.28
N PRO A 247 -5.37 -11.66 17.09
CA PRO A 247 -4.79 -12.98 17.34
C PRO A 247 -3.65 -13.37 16.38
N TYR A 248 -3.52 -12.68 15.26
CA TYR A 248 -2.56 -12.97 14.20
C TYR A 248 -1.43 -11.93 14.17
N ASP A 249 -0.21 -12.37 13.85
CA ASP A 249 0.92 -11.48 13.63
C ASP A 249 0.83 -10.82 12.24
N ALA A 250 0.25 -11.53 11.27
CA ALA A 250 -0.10 -10.97 9.96
C ALA A 250 -1.25 -11.73 9.29
N ILE A 251 -2.00 -11.00 8.48
CA ILE A 251 -3.05 -11.49 7.59
C ILE A 251 -2.49 -11.43 6.18
N LEU A 252 -2.44 -12.57 5.50
CA LEU A 252 -1.98 -12.72 4.13
C LEU A 252 -3.13 -12.47 3.16
N THR A 253 -2.90 -11.67 2.12
CA THR A 253 -3.88 -11.35 1.08
C THR A 253 -3.15 -10.97 -0.22
N PRO A 254 -3.77 -11.09 -1.41
CA PRO A 254 -3.20 -10.54 -2.63
C PRO A 254 -2.94 -9.02 -2.49
N ALA A 255 -1.93 -8.51 -3.20
CA ALA A 255 -1.62 -7.09 -3.25
C ALA A 255 -2.30 -6.36 -4.42
N THR A 256 -2.51 -7.07 -5.54
CA THR A 256 -3.03 -6.54 -6.81
C THR A 256 -3.97 -7.55 -7.46
N VAL A 257 -4.76 -7.08 -8.43
CA VAL A 257 -5.68 -7.96 -9.17
C VAL A 257 -4.96 -8.84 -10.20
N GLY A 258 -3.79 -8.39 -10.68
CA GLY A 258 -2.98 -9.04 -11.70
C GLY A 258 -1.58 -8.47 -11.74
N GLU A 259 -0.84 -8.81 -12.79
CA GLU A 259 0.41 -8.16 -13.16
C GLU A 259 0.19 -6.67 -13.49
N ALA A 260 1.28 -5.91 -13.57
CA ALA A 260 1.21 -4.49 -13.94
C ALA A 260 0.49 -4.30 -15.28
N PRO A 261 -0.61 -3.52 -15.34
CA PRO A 261 -1.33 -3.24 -16.58
C PRO A 261 -0.56 -2.25 -17.48
N THR A 262 -1.17 -1.85 -18.57
CA THR A 262 -0.65 -0.82 -19.48
C THR A 262 -0.54 0.55 -18.79
N PRO A 263 0.26 1.51 -19.32
CA PRO A 263 0.62 2.72 -18.60
C PRO A 263 -0.47 3.79 -18.51
N GLU A 264 -1.64 3.57 -19.13
CA GLU A 264 -2.80 4.48 -19.09
C GLU A 264 -3.51 4.49 -17.73
N THR A 265 -3.13 3.60 -16.82
CA THR A 265 -3.71 3.48 -15.48
C THR A 265 -2.63 3.29 -14.42
N THR A 266 -2.95 3.66 -13.18
CA THR A 266 -2.13 3.33 -12.01
C THR A 266 -2.42 1.93 -11.45
N GLY A 267 -3.36 1.18 -12.05
CA GLY A 267 -3.84 -0.12 -11.61
C GLY A 267 -4.99 -0.04 -10.59
N ASP A 268 -5.62 -1.19 -10.31
CA ASP A 268 -6.76 -1.30 -9.40
C ASP A 268 -6.30 -1.46 -7.93
N PRO A 269 -6.76 -0.60 -7.00
CA PRO A 269 -6.35 -0.65 -5.59
C PRO A 269 -7.17 -1.60 -4.70
N ARG A 270 -8.15 -2.34 -5.22
CA ARG A 270 -9.18 -3.03 -4.43
C ARG A 270 -8.65 -3.92 -3.30
N PHE A 271 -7.53 -4.61 -3.50
CA PHE A 271 -6.90 -5.41 -2.44
C PHE A 271 -6.21 -4.59 -1.34
N CYS A 272 -6.01 -3.28 -1.55
CA CYS A 272 -5.44 -2.37 -0.56
C CYS A 272 -6.51 -1.59 0.21
N THR A 273 -7.69 -1.38 -0.40
CA THR A 273 -8.72 -0.42 0.02
C THR A 273 -9.13 -0.58 1.48
N ARG A 274 -9.49 -1.79 1.89
CA ARG A 274 -9.99 -2.02 3.25
C ARG A 274 -8.96 -1.75 4.32
N TRP A 275 -7.71 -2.08 4.05
CA TRP A 275 -6.61 -1.88 5.00
C TRP A 275 -6.25 -0.41 5.16
N SER A 276 -6.36 0.37 4.09
CA SER A 276 -6.24 1.82 4.14
C SER A 276 -7.41 2.46 4.89
N LEU A 277 -8.64 2.00 4.63
CA LEU A 277 -9.85 2.47 5.33
C LEU A 277 -9.75 2.27 6.84
N PHE A 278 -9.25 1.12 7.29
CA PHE A 278 -9.13 0.79 8.72
C PHE A 278 -7.92 1.44 9.39
N GLY A 279 -7.05 2.11 8.63
CA GLY A 279 -5.80 2.64 9.16
C GLY A 279 -4.81 1.55 9.58
N ALA A 280 -5.03 0.31 9.13
CA ALA A 280 -4.20 -0.85 9.47
C ALA A 280 -2.83 -0.75 8.79
N PRO A 281 -1.73 -1.18 9.43
CA PRO A 281 -0.43 -1.28 8.77
C PRO A 281 -0.47 -2.36 7.71
N ALA A 282 0.17 -2.11 6.56
CA ALA A 282 0.27 -3.06 5.46
C ALA A 282 1.67 -3.03 4.86
N ILE A 283 2.15 -4.20 4.47
CA ILE A 283 3.41 -4.36 3.75
C ILE A 283 3.20 -5.32 2.58
N VAL A 284 3.85 -5.07 1.47
CA VAL A 284 3.93 -6.03 0.37
C VAL A 284 5.38 -6.47 0.20
N ILE A 285 5.57 -7.77 0.01
CA ILE A 285 6.84 -8.37 -0.33
C ILE A 285 6.73 -9.05 -1.70
N PRO A 286 7.75 -8.97 -2.57
CA PRO A 286 7.76 -9.73 -3.82
C PRO A 286 7.68 -11.22 -3.54
N SER A 287 6.85 -11.96 -4.28
CA SER A 287 6.66 -13.40 -4.03
C SER A 287 6.85 -14.28 -5.26
N GLY A 288 6.93 -13.69 -6.46
CA GLY A 288 7.15 -14.44 -7.70
C GLY A 288 6.95 -13.57 -8.93
N LEU A 289 7.08 -14.19 -10.09
CA LEU A 289 6.74 -13.59 -11.37
C LEU A 289 5.47 -14.27 -11.93
N GLY A 290 4.62 -13.49 -12.56
CA GLY A 290 3.46 -13.97 -13.29
C GLY A 290 3.81 -14.47 -14.70
N PRO A 291 2.80 -14.85 -15.51
CA PRO A 291 2.99 -15.36 -16.87
C PRO A 291 3.69 -14.38 -17.81
N GLY A 292 3.43 -13.08 -17.65
CA GLY A 292 4.10 -12.00 -18.39
C GLY A 292 5.50 -11.66 -17.88
N ARG A 293 6.05 -12.46 -16.94
CA ARG A 293 7.35 -12.23 -16.28
C ARG A 293 7.42 -10.91 -15.49
N LEU A 294 6.28 -10.41 -15.07
CA LEU A 294 6.15 -9.24 -14.21
C LEU A 294 5.96 -9.66 -12.74
N PRO A 295 6.41 -8.82 -11.79
CA PRO A 295 6.30 -9.14 -10.38
C PRO A 295 4.86 -9.32 -9.89
N LEU A 296 4.68 -10.27 -9.00
CA LEU A 296 3.53 -10.45 -8.13
C LEU A 296 3.99 -10.36 -6.68
N GLY A 297 3.13 -9.82 -5.81
CA GLY A 297 3.46 -9.60 -4.41
C GLY A 297 2.45 -10.21 -3.45
N LEU A 298 2.95 -10.70 -2.32
CA LEU A 298 2.13 -11.08 -1.16
C LEU A 298 1.98 -9.87 -0.25
N GLN A 299 0.74 -9.44 0.02
CA GLN A 299 0.44 -8.40 0.99
C GLN A 299 0.21 -9.02 2.37
N LEU A 300 0.84 -8.41 3.38
CA LEU A 300 0.63 -8.73 4.78
C LEU A 300 0.03 -7.51 5.48
N VAL A 301 -0.93 -7.75 6.38
CA VAL A 301 -1.65 -6.72 7.14
C VAL A 301 -1.74 -7.13 8.59
N ALA A 302 -1.69 -6.18 9.53
CA ALA A 302 -1.92 -6.47 10.95
C ALA A 302 -2.98 -5.53 11.55
N ALA A 303 -3.31 -5.74 12.81
CA ALA A 303 -4.17 -4.83 13.55
C ALA A 303 -3.54 -3.42 13.62
N PRO A 304 -4.35 -2.34 13.65
CA PRO A 304 -3.83 -0.99 13.83
C PRO A 304 -2.95 -0.88 15.09
N GLY A 305 -1.73 -0.34 14.93
CA GLY A 305 -0.73 -0.22 15.99
C GLY A 305 0.28 -1.37 16.05
N ASP A 306 0.04 -2.49 15.38
CA ASP A 306 0.90 -3.69 15.41
C ASP A 306 2.02 -3.64 14.32
N ASP A 307 2.51 -2.46 13.98
CA ASP A 307 3.54 -2.24 12.94
C ASP A 307 4.77 -3.13 13.13
N ARG A 308 5.28 -3.21 14.36
CA ARG A 308 6.48 -4.01 14.67
C ARG A 308 6.26 -5.51 14.49
N ARG A 309 5.07 -6.01 14.91
CA ARG A 309 4.69 -7.42 14.71
C ARG A 309 4.57 -7.75 13.22
N LEU A 310 3.94 -6.85 12.46
CA LEU A 310 3.81 -6.99 11.01
C LEU A 310 5.17 -7.07 10.31
N LEU A 311 6.09 -6.16 10.66
CA LEU A 311 7.43 -6.15 10.07
C LEU A 311 8.23 -7.42 10.42
N ALA A 312 8.11 -7.92 11.65
CA ALA A 312 8.71 -9.19 12.04
C ALA A 312 8.14 -10.37 11.24
N ALA A 313 6.82 -10.45 11.13
CA ALA A 313 6.14 -11.49 10.33
C ALA A 313 6.52 -11.41 8.84
N ALA A 314 6.60 -10.19 8.28
CA ALA A 314 7.01 -9.98 6.90
C ALA A 314 8.46 -10.41 6.65
N ALA A 315 9.37 -10.17 7.59
CA ALA A 315 10.77 -10.62 7.49
C ALA A 315 10.88 -12.15 7.44
N TRP A 316 10.07 -12.87 8.21
CA TRP A 316 9.98 -14.31 8.14
C TRP A 316 9.43 -14.79 6.78
N CYS A 317 8.39 -14.16 6.28
CA CYS A 317 7.84 -14.49 4.97
C CYS A 317 8.86 -14.18 3.85
N GLU A 318 9.59 -13.06 3.93
CA GLU A 318 10.59 -12.65 2.93
C GLU A 318 11.69 -13.69 2.73
N VAL A 319 12.21 -14.29 3.80
CA VAL A 319 13.28 -15.31 3.70
C VAL A 319 12.75 -16.68 3.23
N THR A 320 11.45 -16.93 3.34
CA THR A 320 10.81 -18.18 2.95
C THR A 320 10.34 -18.16 1.49
N LEU A 321 9.93 -16.99 1.00
CA LEU A 321 9.44 -16.84 -0.37
C LEU A 321 10.60 -16.76 -1.38
N PRO A 322 10.39 -17.20 -2.63
CA PRO A 322 11.45 -17.19 -3.63
C PRO A 322 11.82 -15.75 -4.03
N PRO A 323 13.13 -15.43 -4.16
CA PRO A 323 13.53 -14.14 -4.70
C PRO A 323 13.14 -14.03 -6.17
N ILE A 324 12.72 -12.83 -6.61
CA ILE A 324 12.31 -12.59 -8.00
C ILE A 324 13.44 -12.09 -8.91
N GLY A 325 14.61 -11.79 -8.33
CA GLY A 325 15.71 -11.18 -9.07
C GLY A 325 15.58 -9.66 -9.20
N ARG A 326 16.18 -9.11 -10.25
CA ARG A 326 16.17 -7.67 -10.57
C ARG A 326 15.55 -7.43 -11.94
N PRO A 327 15.01 -6.22 -12.20
CA PRO A 327 14.54 -5.85 -13.52
C PRO A 327 15.67 -5.99 -14.56
N PRO A 328 15.33 -6.35 -15.81
CA PRO A 328 16.29 -6.50 -16.91
C PRO A 328 16.65 -5.12 -17.53
N LEU A 329 17.25 -4.23 -16.75
CA LEU A 329 17.66 -2.87 -17.17
C LEU A 329 19.05 -2.88 -17.79
#